data_8bdcbfd646ce65b8bd904cabb0c0c39e
#
_entry.id   8bdcbfd646ce65b8bd904cabb0c0c39e
#
_cell.length_a   1.000
_cell.length_b   1.000
_cell.length_c   1.000
_cell.angle_alpha   90.00
_cell.angle_beta   90.00
_cell.angle_gamma   90.00
#
_symmetry.space_group_name_H-M   'P 1'
#
loop_
_entity.id
_entity.type
_entity.pdbx_description
1 polymer ?
#
loop_
_entity_poly.entity_id
_entity_poly.type
_entity_poly.pdbx_seq_one_letter_code
_entity_poly.pdbx_strand_id
1 'polypeptide(L)'
;MITASIVAYHTPINELSHFLECIVHSNIDVLYLVDNSSNDSLRELSSMSRKIVYIYSDNLGFGHGHNIAIQKSIAVNADYHIVINPDMYWEGKVIEELQEFMNHHPDCGLVMPKVLYPTGEIQYLCKLLPTPMDLFGRRFLPFKGIQQKRDERFELHAFGYDKIIEVPSLSGCFMFMRVDVLKRTGGFDERFFMYAEDLDLCRRIGEVAKTIYYPVVSIFHEYGKGSYKNRKLLKYHICSVIKYFNKWGW
;
A
#
# COMPACT_ATOMS: atom_id res chain seq x y z
N MET A 1 -16.14 -1.39 -12.27
CA MET A 1 -14.93 -2.14 -12.63
C MET A 1 -13.87 -1.88 -11.57
N ILE A 2 -13.28 -2.95 -11.01
CA ILE A 2 -12.21 -2.88 -10.02
C ILE A 2 -10.93 -3.45 -10.65
N THR A 3 -9.87 -2.67 -10.66
CA THR A 3 -8.54 -3.11 -11.07
C THR A 3 -7.63 -3.21 -9.85
N ALA A 4 -6.58 -4.02 -9.93
CA ALA A 4 -5.57 -4.11 -8.89
C ALA A 4 -4.17 -4.15 -9.49
N SER A 5 -3.16 -3.87 -8.69
CA SER A 5 -1.75 -4.02 -9.04
C SER A 5 -0.95 -4.67 -7.93
N ILE A 6 -0.07 -5.59 -8.34
CA ILE A 6 1.02 -6.12 -7.52
C ILE A 6 2.32 -5.79 -8.23
N VAL A 7 3.28 -5.26 -7.49
CA VAL A 7 4.67 -5.06 -7.96
C VAL A 7 5.55 -6.11 -7.29
N ALA A 8 6.10 -7.02 -8.09
CA ALA A 8 6.96 -8.09 -7.63
C ALA A 8 8.43 -7.81 -7.98
N TYR A 9 9.34 -8.13 -7.08
CA TYR A 9 10.79 -8.01 -7.29
C TYR A 9 11.52 -9.18 -6.65
N HIS A 10 11.99 -10.11 -7.47
CA HIS A 10 12.61 -11.38 -7.04
C HIS A 10 11.74 -12.19 -6.05
N THR A 11 10.43 -12.06 -6.16
CA THR A 11 9.47 -12.84 -5.36
C THR A 11 9.45 -14.28 -5.89
N PRO A 12 9.60 -15.29 -5.02
CA PRO A 12 9.51 -16.69 -5.45
C PRO A 12 8.12 -16.98 -6.02
N ILE A 13 8.08 -17.69 -7.16
CA ILE A 13 6.84 -17.93 -7.90
C ILE A 13 5.81 -18.73 -7.09
N ASN A 14 6.28 -19.71 -6.32
CA ASN A 14 5.43 -20.53 -5.45
C ASN A 14 4.80 -19.74 -4.31
N GLU A 15 5.50 -18.73 -3.76
CA GLU A 15 4.94 -17.84 -2.75
C GLU A 15 3.89 -16.93 -3.39
N LEU A 16 4.24 -16.27 -4.49
CA LEU A 16 3.34 -15.35 -5.16
C LEU A 16 2.07 -16.05 -5.68
N SER A 17 2.19 -17.27 -6.23
CA SER A 17 1.03 -18.04 -6.72
C SER A 17 0.00 -18.29 -5.63
N HIS A 18 0.45 -18.60 -4.41
CA HIS A 18 -0.44 -18.81 -3.27
C HIS A 18 -1.25 -17.55 -2.92
N PHE A 19 -0.60 -16.39 -2.90
CA PHE A 19 -1.30 -15.12 -2.63
C PHE A 19 -2.23 -14.69 -3.77
N LEU A 20 -1.87 -15.01 -5.02
CA LEU A 20 -2.71 -14.71 -6.19
C LEU A 20 -4.04 -15.48 -6.17
N GLU A 21 -4.11 -16.67 -5.57
CA GLU A 21 -5.34 -17.45 -5.49
C GLU A 21 -6.49 -16.67 -4.84
N CYS A 22 -6.27 -16.00 -3.71
CA CYS A 22 -7.33 -15.22 -3.07
C CYS A 22 -7.76 -14.01 -3.92
N ILE A 23 -6.83 -13.41 -4.67
CA ILE A 23 -7.08 -12.25 -5.53
C ILE A 23 -7.93 -12.65 -6.73
N VAL A 24 -7.60 -13.76 -7.41
CA VAL A 24 -8.35 -14.21 -8.60
C VAL A 24 -9.76 -14.67 -8.28
N HIS A 25 -10.00 -15.13 -7.04
CA HIS A 25 -11.33 -15.51 -6.56
C HIS A 25 -12.17 -14.35 -6.02
N SER A 26 -11.55 -13.17 -5.84
CA SER A 26 -12.25 -11.96 -5.38
C SER A 26 -12.98 -11.23 -6.52
N ASN A 27 -13.72 -10.17 -6.17
CA ASN A 27 -14.45 -9.31 -7.13
C ASN A 27 -13.53 -8.31 -7.86
N ILE A 28 -12.24 -8.61 -8.01
CA ILE A 28 -11.31 -7.84 -8.85
C ILE A 28 -11.52 -8.27 -10.30
N ASP A 29 -11.70 -7.31 -11.21
CA ASP A 29 -11.89 -7.57 -12.64
C ASP A 29 -10.57 -7.79 -13.38
N VAL A 30 -9.55 -7.00 -13.07
CA VAL A 30 -8.22 -7.07 -13.68
C VAL A 30 -7.13 -6.89 -12.62
N LEU A 31 -6.18 -7.81 -12.59
CA LEU A 31 -4.95 -7.71 -11.82
C LEU A 31 -3.76 -7.46 -12.74
N TYR A 32 -3.10 -6.34 -12.59
CA TYR A 32 -1.82 -6.04 -13.24
C TYR A 32 -0.68 -6.58 -12.36
N LEU A 33 -0.03 -7.64 -12.80
CA LEU A 33 1.18 -8.17 -12.18
C LEU A 33 2.39 -7.51 -12.83
N VAL A 34 2.96 -6.52 -12.16
CA VAL A 34 4.14 -5.78 -12.63
C VAL A 34 5.39 -6.45 -12.06
N ASP A 35 6.18 -7.05 -12.93
CA ASP A 35 7.41 -7.75 -12.59
C ASP A 35 8.62 -6.84 -12.81
N ASN A 36 9.22 -6.42 -11.73
CA ASN A 36 10.44 -5.59 -11.70
C ASN A 36 11.71 -6.43 -11.53
N SER A 37 11.61 -7.76 -11.67
CA SER A 37 12.77 -8.65 -11.59
C SER A 37 13.65 -8.56 -12.84
N SER A 38 14.87 -9.10 -12.77
CA SER A 38 15.79 -9.12 -13.92
C SER A 38 15.47 -10.19 -14.98
N ASN A 39 14.44 -10.98 -14.74
CA ASN A 39 13.96 -12.04 -15.64
C ASN A 39 12.42 -11.99 -15.68
N ASP A 40 11.83 -12.75 -16.59
CA ASP A 40 10.37 -12.83 -16.75
C ASP A 40 9.76 -14.14 -16.19
N SER A 41 10.37 -14.69 -15.16
CA SER A 41 9.95 -15.97 -14.56
C SER A 41 8.50 -15.94 -14.03
N LEU A 42 7.99 -14.76 -13.63
CA LEU A 42 6.62 -14.60 -13.15
C LEU A 42 5.58 -14.55 -14.29
N ARG A 43 6.00 -14.51 -15.54
CA ARG A 43 5.09 -14.49 -16.72
C ARG A 43 4.11 -15.67 -16.73
N GLU A 44 4.57 -16.85 -16.29
CA GLU A 44 3.71 -18.05 -16.29
C GLU A 44 2.50 -17.91 -15.36
N LEU A 45 2.55 -17.04 -14.32
CA LEU A 45 1.41 -16.77 -13.43
C LEU A 45 0.21 -16.15 -14.17
N SER A 46 0.41 -15.54 -15.32
CA SER A 46 -0.71 -15.04 -16.14
C SER A 46 -1.62 -16.17 -16.66
N SER A 47 -1.15 -17.41 -16.66
CA SER A 47 -1.97 -18.58 -17.03
C SER A 47 -2.95 -19.01 -15.93
N MET A 48 -2.76 -18.59 -14.68
CA MET A 48 -3.64 -18.94 -13.55
C MET A 48 -5.06 -18.38 -13.72
N SER A 49 -5.19 -17.20 -14.32
CA SER A 49 -6.51 -16.58 -14.54
C SER A 49 -6.47 -15.55 -15.67
N ARG A 50 -7.59 -15.45 -16.40
CA ARG A 50 -7.79 -14.39 -17.42
C ARG A 50 -7.81 -12.97 -16.82
N LYS A 51 -7.95 -12.84 -15.50
CA LYS A 51 -7.89 -11.56 -14.79
C LYS A 51 -6.45 -11.02 -14.69
N ILE A 52 -5.42 -11.88 -14.78
CA ILE A 52 -4.02 -11.50 -14.59
C ILE A 52 -3.42 -11.00 -15.90
N VAL A 53 -3.00 -9.75 -15.89
CA VAL A 53 -2.25 -9.11 -16.99
C VAL A 53 -0.81 -8.91 -16.51
N TYR A 54 0.10 -9.73 -17.06
CA TYR A 54 1.52 -9.64 -16.76
C TYR A 54 2.18 -8.46 -17.48
N ILE A 55 3.00 -7.70 -16.75
CA ILE A 55 3.76 -6.55 -17.28
C ILE A 55 5.20 -6.66 -16.77
N TYR A 56 6.16 -6.80 -17.68
CA TYR A 56 7.57 -6.67 -17.33
C TYR A 56 7.98 -5.19 -17.34
N SER A 57 8.73 -4.75 -16.34
CA SER A 57 9.25 -3.39 -16.26
C SER A 57 10.58 -3.34 -15.51
N ASP A 58 11.45 -2.42 -15.87
CA ASP A 58 12.65 -2.12 -15.11
C ASP A 58 12.29 -1.69 -13.68
N ASN A 59 13.15 -2.05 -12.72
CA ASN A 59 12.94 -1.66 -11.32
C ASN A 59 13.31 -0.20 -11.08
N LEU A 60 12.37 0.69 -11.33
CA LEU A 60 12.46 2.11 -11.06
C LEU A 60 11.81 2.52 -9.72
N GLY A 61 11.37 1.55 -8.92
CA GLY A 61 10.82 1.74 -7.58
C GLY A 61 9.37 1.27 -7.45
N PHE A 62 8.92 1.18 -6.19
CA PHE A 62 7.59 0.70 -5.84
C PHE A 62 6.47 1.52 -6.51
N GLY A 63 6.50 2.84 -6.31
CA GLY A 63 5.50 3.74 -6.87
C GLY A 63 5.48 3.75 -8.39
N HIS A 64 6.64 3.65 -9.06
CA HIS A 64 6.72 3.56 -10.52
C HIS A 64 6.01 2.31 -11.05
N GLY A 65 6.29 1.14 -10.46
CA GLY A 65 5.63 -0.10 -10.86
C GLY A 65 4.10 -0.02 -10.74
N HIS A 66 3.59 0.50 -9.62
CA HIS A 66 2.15 0.70 -9.45
C HIS A 66 1.57 1.76 -10.38
N ASN A 67 2.30 2.82 -10.71
CA ASN A 67 1.85 3.84 -11.66
C ASN A 67 1.60 3.28 -13.06
N ILE A 68 2.38 2.30 -13.53
CA ILE A 68 2.13 1.61 -14.80
C ILE A 68 0.70 1.03 -14.81
N ALA A 69 0.31 0.37 -13.71
CA ALA A 69 -1.02 -0.21 -13.56
C ALA A 69 -2.11 0.85 -13.35
N ILE A 70 -1.84 1.89 -12.56
CA ILE A 70 -2.75 3.02 -12.33
C ILE A 70 -3.09 3.71 -13.66
N GLN A 71 -2.11 3.96 -14.52
CA GLN A 71 -2.37 4.55 -15.84
C GLN A 71 -3.25 3.65 -16.72
N LYS A 72 -3.07 2.33 -16.67
CA LYS A 72 -3.95 1.39 -17.37
C LYS A 72 -5.37 1.41 -16.79
N SER A 73 -5.51 1.50 -15.46
CA SER A 73 -6.81 1.62 -14.79
C SER A 73 -7.55 2.90 -15.20
N ILE A 74 -6.84 4.00 -15.31
CA ILE A 74 -7.37 5.28 -15.81
C ILE A 74 -7.81 5.15 -17.27
N ALA A 75 -7.00 4.49 -18.12
CA ALA A 75 -7.28 4.33 -19.54
C ALA A 75 -8.52 3.49 -19.81
N VAL A 76 -8.82 2.49 -18.96
CA VAL A 76 -10.04 1.66 -19.08
C VAL A 76 -11.23 2.23 -18.31
N ASN A 77 -11.09 3.44 -17.73
CA ASN A 77 -12.12 4.08 -16.91
C ASN A 77 -12.64 3.18 -15.77
N ALA A 78 -11.73 2.51 -15.05
CA ALA A 78 -12.10 1.78 -13.86
C ALA A 78 -12.66 2.71 -12.78
N ASP A 79 -13.56 2.19 -11.93
CA ASP A 79 -14.09 2.96 -10.78
C ASP A 79 -13.07 2.98 -9.64
N TYR A 80 -12.41 1.83 -9.42
CA TYR A 80 -11.47 1.62 -8.32
C TYR A 80 -10.18 0.96 -8.79
N HIS A 81 -9.08 1.31 -8.12
CA HIS A 81 -7.79 0.64 -8.25
C HIS A 81 -7.24 0.27 -6.88
N ILE A 82 -6.73 -0.97 -6.76
CA ILE A 82 -6.16 -1.48 -5.51
C ILE A 82 -4.66 -1.69 -5.68
N VAL A 83 -3.87 -1.04 -4.84
CA VAL A 83 -2.46 -1.38 -4.64
C VAL A 83 -2.37 -2.49 -3.61
N ILE A 84 -1.67 -3.58 -3.91
CA ILE A 84 -1.56 -4.77 -3.06
C ILE A 84 -0.09 -5.21 -3.03
N ASN A 85 0.46 -5.42 -1.84
CA ASN A 85 1.76 -6.06 -1.70
C ASN A 85 1.71 -7.54 -2.11
N PRO A 86 2.81 -8.12 -2.60
CA PRO A 86 2.85 -9.50 -3.07
C PRO A 86 2.71 -10.58 -1.97
N ASP A 87 2.69 -10.19 -0.70
CA ASP A 87 2.60 -11.02 0.50
C ASP A 87 1.32 -10.77 1.30
N MET A 88 0.23 -10.39 0.60
CA MET A 88 -1.10 -10.11 1.18
C MET A 88 -2.10 -11.18 0.79
N TYR A 89 -2.94 -11.60 1.75
CA TYR A 89 -4.06 -12.50 1.49
C TYR A 89 -5.24 -12.21 2.42
N TRP A 90 -6.40 -12.71 2.07
CA TRP A 90 -7.63 -12.57 2.86
C TRP A 90 -8.61 -13.72 2.59
N GLU A 91 -9.58 -13.82 3.46
CA GLU A 91 -10.71 -14.73 3.33
C GLU A 91 -12.02 -13.94 3.23
N GLY A 92 -13.02 -14.53 2.61
CA GLY A 92 -14.35 -13.94 2.49
C GLY A 92 -14.44 -12.77 1.51
N LYS A 93 -15.42 -11.90 1.70
CA LYS A 93 -15.83 -10.85 0.76
C LYS A 93 -15.22 -9.49 1.08
N VAL A 94 -13.91 -9.44 1.29
CA VAL A 94 -13.22 -8.19 1.69
C VAL A 94 -13.36 -7.11 0.62
N ILE A 95 -13.15 -7.45 -0.64
CA ILE A 95 -13.18 -6.48 -1.76
C ILE A 95 -14.59 -5.94 -1.97
N GLU A 96 -15.60 -6.81 -1.87
CA GLU A 96 -17.01 -6.44 -1.98
C GLU A 96 -17.44 -5.47 -0.87
N GLU A 97 -17.06 -5.75 0.38
CA GLU A 97 -17.36 -4.89 1.53
C GLU A 97 -16.68 -3.50 1.41
N LEU A 98 -15.42 -3.47 0.97
CA LEU A 98 -14.72 -2.20 0.73
C LEU A 98 -15.34 -1.43 -0.43
N GLN A 99 -15.77 -2.11 -1.50
CA GLN A 99 -16.48 -1.49 -2.63
C GLN A 99 -17.82 -0.90 -2.18
N GLU A 100 -18.60 -1.66 -1.39
CA GLU A 100 -19.88 -1.19 -0.86
C GLU A 100 -19.69 0.03 0.03
N PHE A 101 -18.70 -0.01 0.94
CA PHE A 101 -18.36 1.16 1.75
C PHE A 101 -18.03 2.38 0.88
N MET A 102 -17.16 2.23 -0.11
CA MET A 102 -16.78 3.31 -1.01
C MET A 102 -17.98 3.85 -1.82
N ASN A 103 -18.89 2.98 -2.26
CA ASN A 103 -20.09 3.41 -2.98
C ASN A 103 -21.01 4.30 -2.13
N HIS A 104 -21.12 4.01 -0.83
CA HIS A 104 -21.92 4.79 0.11
C HIS A 104 -21.22 6.06 0.63
N HIS A 105 -19.90 6.18 0.42
CA HIS A 105 -19.08 7.31 0.89
C HIS A 105 -18.34 7.96 -0.29
N PRO A 106 -19.03 8.77 -1.12
CA PRO A 106 -18.44 9.38 -2.32
C PRO A 106 -17.30 10.37 -2.01
N ASP A 107 -17.22 10.87 -0.79
CA ASP A 107 -16.14 11.71 -0.27
C ASP A 107 -14.88 10.92 0.16
N CYS A 108 -14.96 9.57 0.21
CA CYS A 108 -13.82 8.71 0.48
C CYS A 108 -13.02 8.46 -0.80
N GLY A 109 -11.73 8.81 -0.79
CA GLY A 109 -10.79 8.61 -1.90
C GLY A 109 -9.92 7.38 -1.74
N LEU A 110 -9.64 6.98 -0.49
CA LEU A 110 -8.81 5.84 -0.14
C LEU A 110 -9.37 5.14 1.09
N VAL A 111 -9.52 3.83 1.04
CA VAL A 111 -9.83 3.00 2.20
C VAL A 111 -8.83 1.87 2.38
N MET A 112 -8.48 1.57 3.63
CA MET A 112 -7.63 0.44 4.02
C MET A 112 -8.37 -0.40 5.07
N PRO A 113 -8.47 -1.74 4.92
CA PRO A 113 -9.02 -2.63 5.92
C PRO A 113 -8.09 -2.80 7.12
N LYS A 114 -8.53 -3.55 8.13
CA LYS A 114 -7.66 -4.00 9.22
C LYS A 114 -6.61 -4.96 8.67
N VAL A 115 -5.35 -4.68 8.96
CA VAL A 115 -4.23 -5.54 8.56
C VAL A 115 -3.70 -6.28 9.77
N LEU A 116 -3.60 -7.60 9.64
CA LEU A 116 -3.13 -8.50 10.67
C LEU A 116 -1.84 -9.20 10.24
N TYR A 117 -1.02 -9.59 11.21
CA TYR A 117 -0.02 -10.62 10.99
C TYR A 117 -0.69 -11.99 10.83
N PRO A 118 -0.03 -13.02 10.24
CA PRO A 118 -0.56 -14.39 10.22
C PRO A 118 -0.90 -14.96 11.61
N THR A 119 -0.27 -14.41 12.66
CA THR A 119 -0.57 -14.75 14.07
C THR A 119 -1.92 -14.20 14.56
N GLY A 120 -2.60 -13.35 13.78
CA GLY A 120 -3.80 -12.63 14.18
C GLY A 120 -3.55 -11.32 14.94
N GLU A 121 -2.28 -10.98 15.21
CA GLU A 121 -1.92 -9.71 15.84
C GLU A 121 -2.09 -8.55 14.85
N ILE A 122 -2.47 -7.38 15.38
CA ILE A 122 -2.69 -6.18 14.56
C ILE A 122 -1.36 -5.59 14.05
N GLN A 123 -1.35 -5.18 12.79
CA GLN A 123 -0.29 -4.31 12.26
C GLN A 123 -0.75 -2.85 12.37
N TYR A 124 0.00 -2.04 13.13
CA TYR A 124 -0.32 -0.63 13.34
C TYR A 124 0.11 0.21 12.13
N LEU A 125 -0.78 0.29 11.13
CA LEU A 125 -0.50 0.88 9.82
C LEU A 125 -1.23 2.22 9.57
N CYS A 126 -2.03 2.67 10.54
CA CYS A 126 -2.63 4.00 10.57
C CYS A 126 -1.64 4.98 11.20
N LYS A 127 -1.31 6.07 10.51
CA LYS A 127 -0.28 6.99 11.01
C LYS A 127 -0.72 8.44 10.89
N LEU A 128 -0.25 9.26 11.83
CA LEU A 128 -0.28 10.71 11.69
C LEU A 128 0.66 11.15 10.57
N LEU A 129 0.52 12.39 10.10
CA LEU A 129 1.57 13.00 9.28
C LEU A 129 2.84 13.13 10.15
N PRO A 130 3.99 12.65 9.66
CA PRO A 130 5.20 12.58 10.48
C PRO A 130 5.84 13.95 10.65
N THR A 131 6.46 14.13 11.80
CA THR A 131 7.53 15.11 11.99
C THR A 131 8.90 14.48 11.64
N PRO A 132 9.95 15.28 11.39
CA PRO A 132 11.29 14.73 11.20
C PRO A 132 11.73 13.80 12.34
N MET A 133 11.31 14.10 13.59
CA MET A 133 11.61 13.26 14.75
C MET A 133 10.89 11.90 14.72
N ASP A 134 9.72 11.79 14.12
CA ASP A 134 9.00 10.52 14.03
C ASP A 134 9.69 9.55 13.07
N LEU A 135 10.29 10.04 11.98
CA LEU A 135 10.95 9.20 10.98
C LEU A 135 12.45 8.98 11.27
N PHE A 136 13.19 10.03 11.72
CA PHE A 136 14.61 9.89 12.04
C PHE A 136 14.83 9.44 13.49
N GLY A 137 14.07 9.98 14.46
CA GLY A 137 14.22 9.69 15.88
C GLY A 137 14.03 8.21 16.21
N ARG A 138 13.09 7.55 15.55
CA ARG A 138 12.80 6.12 15.69
C ARG A 138 14.03 5.23 15.50
N ARG A 139 15.03 5.67 14.73
CA ARG A 139 16.19 4.87 14.37
C ARG A 139 17.49 5.29 15.05
N PHE A 140 17.58 6.54 15.51
CA PHE A 140 18.84 7.14 15.98
C PHE A 140 18.84 7.54 17.46
N LEU A 141 17.68 7.57 18.13
CA LEU A 141 17.60 7.95 19.54
C LEU A 141 17.70 6.73 20.45
N PRO A 142 18.58 6.76 21.49
CA PRO A 142 18.84 5.62 22.36
C PRO A 142 17.77 5.40 23.46
N PHE A 143 16.78 6.30 23.61
CA PHE A 143 15.82 6.26 24.71
C PHE A 143 14.56 5.47 24.37
N LYS A 144 14.59 4.14 24.58
CA LYS A 144 13.51 3.21 24.22
C LYS A 144 12.11 3.60 24.75
N GLY A 145 12.00 4.05 26.01
CA GLY A 145 10.70 4.38 26.61
C GLY A 145 10.03 5.65 26.03
N ILE A 146 10.84 6.66 25.69
CA ILE A 146 10.34 7.88 25.02
C ILE A 146 9.95 7.55 23.57
N GLN A 147 10.74 6.72 22.92
CA GLN A 147 10.49 6.27 21.56
C GLN A 147 9.20 5.47 21.48
N GLN A 148 8.97 4.53 22.38
CA GLN A 148 7.74 3.73 22.42
C GLN A 148 6.49 4.60 22.51
N LYS A 149 6.44 5.56 23.43
CA LYS A 149 5.29 6.48 23.56
C LYS A 149 5.06 7.33 22.31
N ARG A 150 6.12 7.69 21.60
CA ARG A 150 6.02 8.45 20.35
C ARG A 150 5.51 7.56 19.22
N ASP A 151 6.01 6.32 19.12
CA ASP A 151 5.55 5.35 18.14
C ASP A 151 4.07 5.03 18.35
N GLU A 152 3.63 4.79 19.59
CA GLU A 152 2.24 4.58 19.96
C GLU A 152 1.34 5.75 19.57
N ARG A 153 1.81 6.99 19.76
CA ARG A 153 1.09 8.19 19.32
C ARG A 153 1.07 8.29 17.79
N PHE A 154 2.21 8.11 17.13
CA PHE A 154 2.35 8.24 15.68
C PHE A 154 1.54 7.19 14.92
N GLU A 155 1.50 5.97 15.45
CA GLU A 155 0.76 4.83 14.93
C GLU A 155 -0.67 4.73 15.50
N LEU A 156 -1.15 5.76 16.19
CA LEU A 156 -2.53 5.90 16.68
C LEU A 156 -3.01 4.73 17.55
N HIS A 157 -2.15 4.12 18.38
CA HIS A 157 -2.51 2.96 19.21
C HIS A 157 -3.69 3.26 20.16
N ALA A 158 -3.79 4.49 20.66
CA ALA A 158 -4.83 4.88 21.61
C ALA A 158 -6.27 4.79 21.08
N PHE A 159 -6.46 4.76 19.75
CA PHE A 159 -7.82 4.65 19.20
C PHE A 159 -8.33 3.20 19.08
N GLY A 160 -7.47 2.20 19.34
CA GLY A 160 -7.82 0.78 19.50
C GLY A 160 -8.00 -0.02 18.22
N TYR A 161 -8.00 0.59 17.04
CA TYR A 161 -8.15 -0.07 15.73
C TYR A 161 -9.43 -0.91 15.55
N ASP A 162 -10.50 -0.56 16.27
CA ASP A 162 -11.80 -1.25 16.24
C ASP A 162 -12.94 -0.40 15.62
N LYS A 163 -12.64 0.83 15.20
CA LYS A 163 -13.61 1.79 14.67
C LYS A 163 -13.20 2.32 13.31
N ILE A 164 -14.18 2.70 12.51
CA ILE A 164 -13.96 3.45 11.28
C ILE A 164 -13.47 4.85 11.66
N ILE A 165 -12.35 5.27 11.09
CA ILE A 165 -11.75 6.58 11.38
C ILE A 165 -11.06 7.15 10.14
N GLU A 166 -11.13 8.46 10.00
CA GLU A 166 -10.31 9.20 9.05
C GLU A 166 -8.86 9.29 9.56
N VAL A 167 -7.90 8.89 8.75
CA VAL A 167 -6.48 8.81 9.09
C VAL A 167 -5.65 9.48 8.01
N PRO A 168 -4.75 10.42 8.32
CA PRO A 168 -4.03 11.18 7.32
C PRO A 168 -2.99 10.37 6.53
N SER A 169 -2.58 9.20 7.03
CA SER A 169 -1.65 8.30 6.33
C SER A 169 -1.96 6.85 6.62
N LEU A 170 -2.16 6.09 5.56
CA LEU A 170 -2.37 4.65 5.53
C LEU A 170 -1.21 3.98 4.79
N SER A 171 -0.88 2.73 5.14
CA SER A 171 0.25 2.02 4.54
C SER A 171 -0.01 1.65 3.08
N GLY A 172 1.04 1.74 2.26
CA GLY A 172 1.05 1.32 0.87
C GLY A 172 0.94 -0.19 0.65
N CYS A 173 0.89 -1.02 1.71
CA CYS A 173 0.74 -2.46 1.56
C CYS A 173 -0.62 -2.87 0.96
N PHE A 174 -1.67 -2.10 1.28
CA PHE A 174 -2.99 -2.26 0.69
C PHE A 174 -3.71 -0.90 0.62
N MET A 175 -4.03 -0.44 -0.58
CA MET A 175 -4.70 0.84 -0.80
C MET A 175 -5.86 0.66 -1.80
N PHE A 176 -7.09 0.67 -1.31
CA PHE A 176 -8.29 0.65 -2.18
C PHE A 176 -8.68 2.07 -2.51
N MET A 177 -8.48 2.49 -3.75
CA MET A 177 -8.55 3.90 -4.15
C MET A 177 -9.59 4.12 -5.26
N ARG A 178 -10.23 5.30 -5.21
CA ARG A 178 -11.09 5.79 -6.28
C ARG A 178 -10.24 6.30 -7.46
N VAL A 179 -10.47 5.79 -8.66
CA VAL A 179 -9.68 6.16 -9.85
C VAL A 179 -9.79 7.65 -10.18
N ASP A 180 -10.95 8.27 -9.97
CA ASP A 180 -11.11 9.71 -10.19
C ASP A 180 -10.26 10.56 -9.23
N VAL A 181 -10.02 10.08 -8.01
CA VAL A 181 -9.09 10.72 -7.07
C VAL A 181 -7.65 10.52 -7.56
N LEU A 182 -7.30 9.34 -8.06
CA LEU A 182 -5.98 9.09 -8.66
C LEU A 182 -5.72 9.97 -9.91
N LYS A 183 -6.73 10.21 -10.75
CA LYS A 183 -6.61 11.17 -11.88
C LYS A 183 -6.25 12.58 -11.40
N ARG A 184 -6.83 13.01 -10.29
CA ARG A 184 -6.61 14.36 -9.71
C ARG A 184 -5.25 14.47 -8.99
N THR A 185 -4.82 13.41 -8.32
CA THR A 185 -3.57 13.38 -7.53
C THR A 185 -2.35 12.94 -8.32
N GLY A 186 -2.51 12.27 -9.48
CA GLY A 186 -1.44 11.85 -10.37
C GLY A 186 -0.74 10.53 -9.99
N GLY A 187 -1.32 9.72 -9.10
CA GLY A 187 -0.70 8.47 -8.64
C GLY A 187 0.49 8.69 -7.68
N PHE A 188 1.42 7.76 -7.62
CA PHE A 188 2.62 7.87 -6.80
C PHE A 188 3.62 8.88 -7.38
N ASP A 189 4.33 9.59 -6.51
CA ASP A 189 5.44 10.47 -6.90
C ASP A 189 6.71 9.63 -7.12
N GLU A 190 7.13 9.49 -8.37
CA GLU A 190 8.24 8.60 -8.77
C GLU A 190 9.62 9.08 -8.32
N ARG A 191 9.72 10.27 -7.71
CA ARG A 191 10.96 10.69 -7.04
C ARG A 191 11.31 9.78 -5.86
N PHE A 192 10.32 9.08 -5.27
CA PHE A 192 10.52 8.09 -4.22
C PHE A 192 10.75 6.72 -4.86
N PHE A 193 11.95 6.16 -4.70
CA PHE A 193 12.20 4.80 -5.17
C PHE A 193 11.46 3.78 -4.31
N MET A 194 11.47 3.96 -2.99
CA MET A 194 10.82 3.12 -1.98
C MET A 194 10.76 3.87 -0.65
N TYR A 195 9.68 3.68 0.12
CA TYR A 195 9.34 4.38 1.37
C TYR A 195 8.93 5.83 1.17
N ALA A 196 7.98 6.27 1.98
CA ALA A 196 7.35 7.59 1.96
C ALA A 196 6.54 7.96 0.69
N GLU A 197 6.52 7.13 -0.36
CA GLU A 197 5.65 7.29 -1.53
C GLU A 197 4.17 7.13 -1.18
N ASP A 198 3.85 6.19 -0.29
CA ASP A 198 2.51 5.96 0.25
C ASP A 198 2.06 7.12 1.14
N LEU A 199 2.95 7.59 2.01
CA LEU A 199 2.73 8.76 2.85
C LEU A 199 2.45 10.02 2.01
N ASP A 200 3.24 10.24 0.96
CA ASP A 200 3.06 11.34 0.02
C ASP A 200 1.73 11.25 -0.72
N LEU A 201 1.38 10.06 -1.21
CA LEU A 201 0.12 9.83 -1.91
C LEU A 201 -1.08 10.03 -0.98
N CYS A 202 -1.06 9.48 0.24
CA CYS A 202 -2.11 9.70 1.23
C CYS A 202 -2.32 11.19 1.52
N ARG A 203 -1.22 11.95 1.69
CA ARG A 203 -1.30 13.39 1.95
C ARG A 203 -1.95 14.15 0.80
N ARG A 204 -1.60 13.83 -0.48
CA ARG A 204 -2.22 14.44 -1.67
C ARG A 204 -3.69 14.02 -1.83
N ILE A 205 -4.03 12.77 -1.52
CA ILE A 205 -5.43 12.33 -1.50
C ILE A 205 -6.20 13.10 -0.44
N GLY A 206 -5.64 13.29 0.77
CA GLY A 206 -6.28 14.04 1.86
C GLY A 206 -6.57 15.51 1.55
N GLU A 207 -5.93 16.10 0.52
CA GLU A 207 -6.25 17.46 0.05
C GLU A 207 -7.55 17.51 -0.78
N VAL A 208 -8.03 16.37 -1.30
CA VAL A 208 -9.15 16.33 -2.26
C VAL A 208 -10.25 15.35 -1.88
N ALA A 209 -9.99 14.41 -0.97
CA ALA A 209 -10.91 13.37 -0.52
C ALA A 209 -10.46 12.81 0.84
N LYS A 210 -11.32 12.03 1.51
CA LYS A 210 -10.97 11.38 2.78
C LYS A 210 -10.13 10.12 2.59
N THR A 211 -9.26 9.85 3.55
CA THR A 211 -8.52 8.59 3.70
C THR A 211 -9.03 7.88 4.95
N ILE A 212 -9.59 6.68 4.80
CA ILE A 212 -10.38 6.00 5.85
C ILE A 212 -9.76 4.65 6.19
N TYR A 213 -9.61 4.39 7.48
CA TYR A 213 -9.39 3.06 8.02
C TYR A 213 -10.73 2.38 8.30
N TYR A 214 -10.92 1.16 7.76
CA TYR A 214 -12.17 0.40 7.80
C TYR A 214 -11.95 -0.99 8.43
N PRO A 215 -12.09 -1.15 9.75
CA PRO A 215 -11.76 -2.38 10.46
C PRO A 215 -12.84 -3.47 10.43
N VAL A 216 -13.95 -3.26 9.70
CA VAL A 216 -15.04 -4.25 9.61
C VAL A 216 -14.58 -5.53 8.93
N VAL A 217 -13.65 -5.41 7.98
CA VAL A 217 -13.00 -6.54 7.32
C VAL A 217 -11.50 -6.51 7.59
N SER A 218 -10.88 -7.70 7.52
CA SER A 218 -9.45 -7.88 7.82
C SER A 218 -8.75 -8.62 6.69
N ILE A 219 -7.48 -8.27 6.50
CA ILE A 219 -6.55 -8.94 5.59
C ILE A 219 -5.28 -9.33 6.35
N PHE A 220 -4.53 -10.27 5.84
CA PHE A 220 -3.27 -10.74 6.42
C PHE A 220 -2.09 -10.29 5.59
N HIS A 221 -0.97 -9.97 6.24
CA HIS A 221 0.26 -9.51 5.63
C HIS A 221 1.47 -10.19 6.24
N GLU A 222 2.22 -10.94 5.43
CA GLU A 222 3.44 -11.65 5.84
C GLU A 222 4.66 -10.72 5.90
N TYR A 223 4.56 -9.66 6.68
CA TYR A 223 5.54 -8.58 6.71
C TYR A 223 6.96 -8.98 7.10
N GLY A 224 7.88 -8.95 6.16
CA GLY A 224 9.28 -9.39 6.33
C GLY A 224 10.25 -8.42 7.03
N LYS A 225 9.84 -7.20 7.42
CA LYS A 225 10.68 -6.12 8.05
C LYS A 225 12.01 -5.85 7.30
N GLY A 226 11.99 -5.84 5.97
CA GLY A 226 13.19 -5.80 5.13
C GLY A 226 14.13 -4.61 5.39
N SER A 227 13.60 -3.40 5.66
CA SER A 227 14.42 -2.18 5.87
C SER A 227 15.32 -2.24 7.12
N TYR A 228 14.99 -3.07 8.10
CA TYR A 228 15.81 -3.25 9.31
C TYR A 228 17.01 -4.17 9.09
N LYS A 229 16.98 -5.01 8.05
CA LYS A 229 17.98 -6.04 7.80
C LYS A 229 18.95 -5.69 6.64
N ASN A 230 18.63 -4.69 5.80
CA ASN A 230 19.37 -4.40 4.58
C ASN A 230 19.85 -2.94 4.50
N ARG A 231 21.17 -2.71 4.39
CA ARG A 231 21.79 -1.37 4.31
C ARG A 231 21.35 -0.57 3.07
N LYS A 232 21.06 -1.24 1.95
CA LYS A 232 20.57 -0.62 0.72
C LYS A 232 19.16 -0.06 0.92
N LEU A 233 18.28 -0.82 1.58
CA LEU A 233 16.93 -0.40 1.92
C LEU A 233 16.94 0.75 2.94
N LEU A 234 17.89 0.74 3.88
CA LEU A 234 18.09 1.87 4.79
C LEU A 234 18.44 3.16 4.04
N LYS A 235 19.36 3.08 3.05
CA LYS A 235 19.72 4.24 2.22
C LYS A 235 18.50 4.79 1.49
N TYR A 236 17.68 3.93 0.89
CA TYR A 236 16.44 4.36 0.23
C TYR A 236 15.49 5.05 1.20
N HIS A 237 15.30 4.48 2.40
CA HIS A 237 14.44 5.08 3.42
C HIS A 237 14.92 6.50 3.81
N ILE A 238 16.20 6.69 4.11
CA ILE A 238 16.76 8.00 4.46
C ILE A 238 16.58 9.00 3.30
N CYS A 239 16.92 8.60 2.06
CA CYS A 239 16.78 9.46 0.89
C CYS A 239 15.31 9.87 0.68
N SER A 240 14.38 8.95 0.85
CA SER A 240 12.95 9.20 0.67
C SER A 240 12.40 10.12 1.77
N VAL A 241 12.81 9.95 3.01
CA VAL A 241 12.44 10.84 4.11
C VAL A 241 12.93 12.27 3.87
N ILE A 242 14.17 12.44 3.41
CA ILE A 242 14.70 13.78 3.04
C ILE A 242 13.87 14.38 1.91
N LYS A 243 13.56 13.62 0.85
CA LYS A 243 12.72 14.09 -0.27
C LYS A 243 11.32 14.49 0.21
N TYR A 244 10.74 13.71 1.13
CA TYR A 244 9.43 14.01 1.70
C TYR A 244 9.43 15.35 2.42
N PHE A 245 10.38 15.60 3.34
CA PHE A 245 10.43 16.88 4.05
C PHE A 245 10.86 18.05 3.18
N ASN A 246 11.68 17.83 2.14
CA ASN A 246 11.97 18.88 1.15
C ASN A 246 10.73 19.26 0.33
N LYS A 247 9.77 18.35 0.15
CA LYS A 247 8.50 18.61 -0.56
C LYS A 247 7.47 19.27 0.36
N TRP A 248 7.38 18.81 1.61
CA TRP A 248 6.27 19.15 2.49
C TRP A 248 6.63 20.08 3.68
N GLY A 249 7.89 20.41 3.83
CA GLY A 249 8.43 21.20 4.94
C GLY A 249 9.08 20.35 6.02
N TRP A 250 10.09 20.93 6.69
CA TRP A 250 10.85 20.32 7.80
C TRP A 250 10.21 20.62 9.14
#